data_9299b373583cd61b9dd3eee072c0cd2c
#
_entry.id   9299b373583cd61b9dd3eee072c0cd2c
#
_cell.length_a   1.000
_cell.length_b   1.000
_cell.length_c   1.000
_cell.angle_alpha   90.00
_cell.angle_beta   90.00
_cell.angle_gamma   90.00
#
_symmetry.space_group_name_H-M   'P 1'
#
loop_
_entity.id
_entity.type
_entity.pdbx_description
1 polymer ?
#
loop_
_entity_poly.entity_id
_entity_poly.type
_entity_poly.pdbx_seq_one_letter_code
_entity_poly.pdbx_strand_id
1 'polypeptide(L)' 'MAQKIVELDVREDLKNKIEPFQKIMDAVKALEKDDVFILHAPFKPVPLFAVLKAKGFTHDAEEIEKKHWKVTFTKKN' A
#
# COMPACT_ATOMS: atom_id res chain seq x y z
N MET A 1 6.16 18.07 -12.92
CA MET A 1 6.38 16.71 -13.38
C MET A 1 5.25 15.80 -12.90
N ALA A 2 4.95 14.79 -13.68
CA ALA A 2 3.80 13.97 -13.40
C ALA A 2 4.04 13.08 -12.17
N GLN A 3 3.12 13.11 -11.24
CA GLN A 3 3.10 12.21 -10.08
C GLN A 3 2.63 10.84 -10.54
N LYS A 4 3.33 9.80 -10.14
CA LYS A 4 2.95 8.44 -10.46
C LYS A 4 2.04 7.90 -9.36
N ILE A 5 0.92 7.32 -9.73
CA ILE A 5 -0.01 6.72 -8.78
C ILE A 5 -0.16 5.26 -9.15
N VAL A 6 0.17 4.38 -8.21
CA VAL A 6 0.04 2.93 -8.38
C VAL A 6 -1.01 2.44 -7.41
N GLU A 7 -1.99 1.70 -7.91
CA GLU A 7 -3.06 1.16 -7.09
C GLU A 7 -3.03 -0.36 -7.14
N LEU A 8 -3.12 -1.00 -5.99
CA LEU A 8 -3.05 -2.45 -5.87
C LEU A 8 -4.12 -2.95 -4.90
N ASP A 9 -4.87 -3.97 -5.32
CA ASP A 9 -5.89 -4.58 -4.48
C ASP A 9 -5.43 -5.99 -4.11
N VAL A 10 -5.21 -6.22 -2.82
CA VAL A 10 -4.74 -7.51 -2.32
C VAL A 10 -5.83 -8.27 -1.55
N ARG A 11 -7.08 -7.80 -1.61
CA ARG A 11 -8.17 -8.46 -0.88
C ARG A 11 -8.38 -9.89 -1.35
N GLU A 12 -8.34 -10.12 -2.67
CA GLU A 12 -8.48 -11.47 -3.20
C GLU A 12 -7.25 -12.33 -2.94
N ASP A 13 -6.06 -11.74 -3.01
CA ASP A 13 -4.82 -12.46 -2.73
C ASP A 13 -4.88 -13.05 -1.33
N LEU A 14 -5.29 -12.25 -0.35
CA LEU A 14 -5.39 -12.71 1.04
C LEU A 14 -6.52 -13.71 1.23
N LYS A 15 -7.63 -13.55 0.51
CA LYS A 15 -8.73 -14.50 0.56
C LYS A 15 -8.28 -15.87 0.04
N ASN A 16 -7.42 -15.90 -0.96
CA ASN A 16 -6.90 -17.12 -1.55
C ASN A 16 -5.62 -17.61 -0.87
N LYS A 17 -5.26 -17.01 0.27
CA LYS A 17 -4.08 -17.35 1.05
C LYS A 17 -2.78 -17.17 0.29
N ILE A 18 -2.77 -16.27 -0.67
CA ILE A 18 -1.57 -15.89 -1.40
C ILE A 18 -0.89 -14.76 -0.62
N GLU A 19 0.41 -14.89 -0.40
CA GLU A 19 1.17 -13.87 0.31
C GLU A 19 1.40 -12.67 -0.61
N PRO A 20 0.83 -11.49 -0.31
CA PRO A 20 0.97 -10.32 -1.18
C PRO A 20 2.19 -9.46 -0.88
N PHE A 21 3.00 -9.82 0.12
CA PHE A 21 4.09 -8.97 0.57
C PHE A 21 5.08 -8.66 -0.56
N GLN A 22 5.52 -9.67 -1.29
CA GLN A 22 6.46 -9.48 -2.38
C GLN A 22 5.87 -8.60 -3.48
N LYS A 23 4.59 -8.81 -3.77
CA LYS A 23 3.88 -8.01 -4.77
C LYS A 23 3.84 -6.54 -4.37
N ILE A 24 3.59 -6.29 -3.08
CA ILE A 24 3.57 -4.92 -2.55
C ILE A 24 4.97 -4.30 -2.61
N MET A 25 5.98 -5.05 -2.21
CA MET A 25 7.35 -4.55 -2.23
C MET A 25 7.81 -4.24 -3.65
N ASP A 26 7.45 -5.08 -4.62
CA ASP A 26 7.78 -4.84 -6.01
C ASP A 26 7.10 -3.57 -6.53
N ALA A 27 5.87 -3.31 -6.10
CA ALA A 27 5.13 -2.12 -6.51
C ALA A 27 5.79 -0.85 -5.96
N VAL A 28 6.14 -0.85 -4.67
CA VAL A 28 6.71 0.35 -4.04
C VAL A 28 8.16 0.58 -4.44
N LYS A 29 8.87 -0.46 -4.87
CA LYS A 29 10.27 -0.36 -5.27
C LYS A 29 10.46 0.58 -6.45
N ALA A 30 9.48 0.67 -7.33
CA ALA A 30 9.55 1.51 -8.51
C ALA A 30 9.13 2.96 -8.25
N LEU A 31 8.67 3.27 -7.04
CA LEU A 31 8.17 4.61 -6.73
C LEU A 31 9.29 5.57 -6.37
N GLU A 32 9.11 6.82 -6.79
CA GLU A 32 10.05 7.89 -6.52
C GLU A 32 9.40 8.92 -5.59
N LYS A 33 10.18 9.94 -5.22
CA LYS A 33 9.68 10.99 -4.33
C LYS A 33 8.38 11.59 -4.88
N ASP A 34 7.41 11.75 -3.99
CA ASP A 34 6.06 12.27 -4.25
C ASP A 34 5.14 11.32 -5.01
N ASP A 35 5.62 10.13 -5.38
CA ASP A 35 4.75 9.11 -5.96
C ASP A 35 3.84 8.54 -4.88
N VAL A 36 2.69 8.05 -5.30
CA VAL A 36 1.64 7.56 -4.40
C VAL A 36 1.35 6.10 -4.69
N PHE A 37 1.20 5.32 -3.63
CA PHE A 37 0.79 3.93 -3.71
C PHE A 37 -0.51 3.76 -2.92
N ILE A 38 -1.55 3.29 -3.58
CA ILE A 38 -2.85 3.05 -2.96
C ILE A 38 -3.06 1.55 -2.82
N LEU A 39 -3.24 1.11 -1.58
CA LEU A 39 -3.44 -0.31 -1.28
C LEU A 39 -4.84 -0.55 -0.77
N HIS A 40 -5.52 -1.55 -1.34
CA HIS A 40 -6.80 -2.00 -0.85
C HIS A 40 -6.60 -3.35 -0.17
N ALA A 41 -6.98 -3.43 1.11
CA ALA A 41 -6.81 -4.63 1.92
C ALA A 41 -8.08 -4.92 2.71
N PRO A 42 -8.30 -6.17 3.15
CA PRO A 42 -9.49 -6.52 3.93
C PRO A 42 -9.39 -6.14 5.41
N PHE A 43 -8.25 -5.63 5.83
CA PHE A 43 -8.01 -5.19 7.19
C PHE A 43 -6.93 -4.13 7.20
N LYS A 44 -6.74 -3.47 8.34
CA LYS A 44 -5.71 -2.44 8.49
C LYS A 44 -4.33 -3.10 8.50
N PRO A 45 -3.50 -2.86 7.49
CA PRO A 45 -2.21 -3.58 7.36
C PRO A 45 -1.12 -2.93 8.22
N VAL A 46 -1.28 -3.00 9.55
CA VAL A 46 -0.38 -2.36 10.50
C VAL A 46 1.10 -2.75 10.34
N PRO A 47 1.44 -4.03 10.16
CA PRO A 47 2.85 -4.40 9.98
C PRO A 47 3.48 -3.73 8.75
N LEU A 48 2.68 -3.51 7.71
CA LEU A 48 3.16 -2.88 6.49
C LEU A 48 3.47 -1.40 6.72
N PHE A 49 2.75 -0.75 7.61
CA PHE A 49 3.00 0.66 7.92
C PHE A 49 4.43 0.87 8.41
N ALA A 50 4.90 0.00 9.30
CA ALA A 50 6.26 0.10 9.82
C ALA A 50 7.30 -0.10 8.73
N VAL A 51 7.07 -1.07 7.84
CA VAL A 51 8.00 -1.35 6.75
C VAL A 51 8.10 -0.17 5.80
N LEU A 52 6.95 0.38 5.39
CA LEU A 52 6.96 1.48 4.44
C LEU A 52 7.40 2.79 5.06
N LYS A 53 7.14 2.99 6.35
CA LYS A 53 7.66 4.16 7.06
C LYS A 53 9.19 4.15 7.04
N ALA A 54 9.80 2.99 7.24
CA ALA A 54 11.25 2.85 7.18
C ALA A 54 11.81 3.16 5.78
N LYS A 55 10.98 3.02 4.75
CA LYS A 55 11.37 3.33 3.37
C LYS A 55 11.04 4.77 2.97
N GLY A 56 10.59 5.60 3.92
CA GLY A 56 10.31 7.00 3.64
C GLY A 56 8.88 7.29 3.18
N PHE A 57 7.94 6.40 3.45
CA PHE A 57 6.54 6.61 3.09
C PHE A 57 5.74 7.09 4.29
N THR A 58 4.81 8.02 4.05
CA THR A 58 3.73 8.32 4.99
C THR A 58 2.53 7.47 4.61
N HIS A 59 1.58 7.32 5.51
CA HIS A 59 0.39 6.54 5.20
C HIS A 59 -0.86 7.22 5.73
N ASP A 60 -1.99 6.96 5.06
CA ASP A 60 -3.30 7.43 5.49
C ASP A 60 -4.27 6.26 5.26
N ALA A 61 -4.75 5.68 6.35
CA ALA A 61 -5.62 4.51 6.29
C ALA A 61 -7.08 4.93 6.45
N GLU A 62 -7.92 4.46 5.56
CA GLU A 62 -9.35 4.77 5.58
C GLU A 62 -10.15 3.48 5.46
N GLU A 63 -11.09 3.27 6.38
CA GLU A 63 -12.00 2.16 6.29
C GLU A 63 -13.18 2.55 5.40
N ILE A 64 -13.27 1.94 4.23
CA ILE A 64 -14.35 2.22 3.27
C ILE A 64 -15.60 1.44 3.66
N GLU A 65 -15.42 0.16 3.95
CA GLU A 65 -16.49 -0.75 4.37
C GLU A 65 -15.89 -1.80 5.27
N LYS A 66 -16.74 -2.67 5.82
CA LYS A 66 -16.23 -3.87 6.50
C LYS A 66 -15.35 -4.64 5.54
N LYS A 67 -14.17 -5.02 5.99
CA LYS A 67 -13.19 -5.79 5.19
C LYS A 67 -12.73 -5.06 3.93
N HIS A 68 -12.81 -3.73 3.92
CA HIS A 68 -12.23 -2.94 2.84
C HIS A 68 -11.57 -1.71 3.41
N TRP A 69 -10.25 -1.76 3.50
CA TRP A 69 -9.42 -0.65 3.91
C TRP A 69 -8.65 -0.11 2.71
N LYS A 70 -8.68 1.19 2.55
CA LYS A 70 -7.90 1.88 1.53
C LYS A 70 -6.79 2.63 2.22
N VAL A 71 -5.55 2.30 1.91
CA VAL A 71 -4.39 2.95 2.50
C VAL A 71 -3.61 3.67 1.42
N THR A 72 -3.41 4.96 1.62
CA THR A 72 -2.66 5.79 0.68
C THR A 72 -1.27 6.02 1.25
N PHE A 73 -0.25 5.52 0.56
CA PHE A 73 1.15 5.74 0.93
C PHE A 73 1.75 6.76 -0.02
N THR A 74 2.43 7.76 0.55
CA THR A 74 3.11 8.78 -0.25
C THR A 74 4.59 8.73 0.08
N LYS A 75 5.43 8.61 -0.93
CA LYS A 75 6.87 8.58 -0.73
C LYS A 75 7.39 10.00 -0.51
N LYS A 76 8.07 10.22 0.61
CA LYS A 76 8.56 11.55 0.97
C LYS A 76 10.06 11.73 0.73
N ASN A 77 10.79 10.67 0.48
CA ASN A 77 12.23 10.76 0.23
C ASN A 77 12.58 10.38 -1.18
#